data_3716b68a272618e59bde2b51b57a7d35
#
_entry.id   3716b68a272618e59bde2b51b57a7d35
#
_cell.length_a   1.000
_cell.length_b   1.000
_cell.length_c   1.000
_cell.angle_alpha   90.00
_cell.angle_beta   90.00
_cell.angle_gamma   90.00
#
_symmetry.space_group_name_H-M   'P 1'
#
loop_
_entity.id
_entity.type
_entity.pdbx_description
1 polymer ?
#
loop_
_entity_poly.entity_id
_entity_poly.type
_entity_poly.pdbx_seq_one_letter_code
_entity_poly.pdbx_strand_id
1 'polypeptide(L)'
;IGRDLNALGALSIDATESWSREPDGKRLKGTSYKLSYAKTFDEYNSSITFAGYRFSQEDFRTMAQYLDERYQGYDRVGREKQLYTITGSKTFWAGEAGKATTVFLTWTHQNYWNQRSQDRYGLSVGRVFRVGDINGITANLSAYRTDYKGQKDDSISLSLSVPIGDNKW
;
A
#
# COMPACT_ATOMS: atom_id res chain seq x y z
N ILE A 1 -8.39 -16.81 5.46
CA ILE A 1 -9.07 -17.70 4.48
C ILE A 1 -9.21 -16.92 3.19
N GLY A 2 -8.64 -17.40 2.09
CA GLY A 2 -8.75 -16.80 0.76
C GLY A 2 -9.43 -17.77 -0.20
N ARG A 3 -10.13 -17.23 -1.18
CA ARG A 3 -10.76 -17.98 -2.25
C ARG A 3 -10.51 -17.28 -3.58
N ASP A 4 -10.06 -18.03 -4.55
CA ASP A 4 -10.03 -17.60 -5.94
C ASP A 4 -11.46 -17.76 -6.52
N LEU A 5 -11.98 -16.67 -7.08
CA LEU A 5 -13.30 -16.64 -7.72
C LEU A 5 -13.19 -16.72 -9.25
N ASN A 6 -12.07 -17.18 -9.77
CA ASN A 6 -11.76 -17.26 -11.21
C ASN A 6 -11.96 -15.90 -11.91
N ALA A 7 -12.87 -15.85 -12.88
CA ALA A 7 -13.13 -14.62 -13.64
C ALA A 7 -13.60 -13.43 -12.77
N LEU A 8 -14.06 -13.65 -11.55
CA LEU A 8 -14.53 -12.60 -10.64
C LEU A 8 -13.40 -12.02 -9.77
N GLY A 9 -12.20 -12.63 -9.77
CA GLY A 9 -11.07 -12.20 -8.96
C GLY A 9 -10.85 -13.05 -7.72
N ALA A 10 -10.00 -12.60 -6.81
CA ALA A 10 -9.65 -13.27 -5.57
C ALA A 10 -10.14 -12.48 -4.36
N LEU A 11 -10.79 -13.15 -3.44
CA LEU A 11 -11.27 -12.59 -2.17
C LEU A 11 -10.57 -13.28 -1.01
N SER A 12 -10.05 -12.53 -0.06
CA SER A 12 -9.51 -13.08 1.18
C SER A 12 -10.08 -12.37 2.42
N ILE A 13 -10.30 -13.15 3.45
CA ILE A 13 -10.76 -12.67 4.76
C ILE A 13 -9.78 -13.21 5.80
N ASP A 14 -9.20 -12.30 6.59
CA ASP A 14 -8.28 -12.62 7.67
C ASP A 14 -8.81 -12.08 8.98
N ALA A 15 -8.68 -12.86 10.04
CA ALA A 15 -8.95 -12.45 11.42
C ALA A 15 -7.70 -12.69 12.24
N THR A 16 -7.27 -11.70 12.97
CA THR A 16 -6.09 -11.76 13.83
C THR A 16 -6.46 -11.34 15.24
N GLU A 17 -6.07 -12.12 16.22
CA GLU A 17 -6.24 -11.82 17.63
C GLU A 17 -4.90 -11.47 18.27
N SER A 18 -4.87 -10.41 19.03
CA SER A 18 -3.69 -10.01 19.82
C SER A 18 -3.98 -10.14 21.31
N TRP A 19 -3.00 -10.65 22.02
CA TRP A 19 -3.03 -10.80 23.49
C TRP A 19 -1.81 -10.07 24.02
N SER A 20 -2.01 -9.05 24.82
CA SER A 20 -0.95 -8.26 25.41
C SER A 20 -1.16 -8.08 26.91
N ARG A 21 -0.10 -7.75 27.63
CA ARG A 21 -0.14 -7.44 29.05
C ARG A 21 0.51 -6.07 29.26
N GLU A 22 -0.24 -5.16 29.83
CA GLU A 22 0.28 -3.87 30.24
C GLU A 22 1.28 -3.97 31.39
N PRO A 23 2.15 -2.98 31.58
CA PRO A 23 3.10 -2.97 32.70
C PRO A 23 2.42 -3.05 34.08
N ASP A 24 1.19 -2.58 34.20
CA ASP A 24 0.34 -2.68 35.42
C ASP A 24 -0.24 -4.09 35.64
N GLY A 25 0.01 -5.02 34.74
CA GLY A 25 -0.45 -6.41 34.79
C GLY A 25 -1.78 -6.68 34.15
N LYS A 26 -2.49 -5.64 33.65
CA LYS A 26 -3.76 -5.79 32.96
C LYS A 26 -3.57 -6.55 31.66
N ARG A 27 -4.43 -7.52 31.39
CA ARG A 27 -4.45 -8.26 30.13
C ARG A 27 -5.39 -7.58 29.16
N LEU A 28 -4.86 -7.26 27.98
CA LEU A 28 -5.63 -6.73 26.86
C LEU A 28 -5.78 -7.79 25.78
N LYS A 29 -6.96 -7.85 25.21
CA LYS A 29 -7.30 -8.74 24.12
C LYS A 29 -7.99 -7.91 23.04
N GLY A 30 -7.41 -7.89 21.85
CA GLY A 30 -7.98 -7.19 20.72
C GLY A 30 -8.04 -8.05 19.48
N THR A 31 -9.01 -7.80 18.61
CA THR A 31 -9.18 -8.52 17.35
C THR A 31 -9.09 -7.54 16.18
N SER A 32 -8.47 -7.96 15.11
CA SER A 32 -8.42 -7.24 13.83
C SER A 32 -8.98 -8.13 12.73
N TYR A 33 -9.82 -7.55 11.89
CA TYR A 33 -10.39 -8.18 10.71
C TYR A 33 -9.89 -7.48 9.46
N LYS A 34 -9.52 -8.25 8.44
CA LYS A 34 -9.09 -7.74 7.15
C LYS A 34 -9.86 -8.44 6.04
N LEU A 35 -10.42 -7.66 5.14
CA LEU A 35 -11.04 -8.11 3.90
C LEU A 35 -10.21 -7.60 2.75
N SER A 36 -9.80 -8.44 1.82
CA SER A 36 -9.04 -8.06 0.63
C SER A 36 -9.68 -8.63 -0.62
N TYR A 37 -9.70 -7.85 -1.67
CA TYR A 37 -10.15 -8.26 -2.98
C TYR A 37 -9.14 -7.82 -4.03
N ALA A 38 -8.84 -8.70 -4.98
CA ALA A 38 -7.94 -8.40 -6.09
C ALA A 38 -8.50 -8.98 -7.39
N LYS A 39 -8.41 -8.21 -8.47
CA LYS A 39 -8.77 -8.66 -9.81
C LYS A 39 -7.77 -8.13 -10.84
N THR A 40 -7.33 -9.00 -11.72
CA THR A 40 -6.52 -8.67 -12.89
C THR A 40 -7.39 -8.76 -14.14
N PHE A 41 -7.22 -7.80 -15.04
CA PHE A 41 -7.90 -7.72 -16.32
C PHE A 41 -6.85 -7.85 -17.42
N ASP A 42 -6.55 -9.08 -17.81
CA ASP A 42 -5.45 -9.39 -18.75
C ASP A 42 -5.67 -8.74 -20.12
N GLU A 43 -6.89 -8.73 -20.62
CA GLU A 43 -7.24 -8.11 -21.91
C GLU A 43 -6.92 -6.61 -21.97
N TYR A 44 -6.93 -5.94 -20.84
CA TYR A 44 -6.68 -4.49 -20.73
C TYR A 44 -5.35 -4.15 -20.08
N ASN A 45 -4.51 -5.15 -19.77
CA ASN A 45 -3.26 -4.96 -19.00
C ASN A 45 -3.49 -4.09 -17.75
N SER A 46 -4.55 -4.38 -17.03
CA SER A 46 -5.00 -3.61 -15.88
C SER A 46 -5.22 -4.51 -14.69
N SER A 47 -5.00 -3.99 -13.49
CA SER A 47 -5.38 -4.65 -12.25
C SER A 47 -6.04 -3.67 -11.30
N ILE A 48 -6.99 -4.17 -10.53
CA ILE A 48 -7.57 -3.46 -9.40
C ILE A 48 -7.33 -4.33 -8.19
N THR A 49 -6.59 -3.81 -7.23
CA THR A 49 -6.46 -4.43 -5.93
C THR A 49 -7.25 -3.56 -4.96
N PHE A 50 -8.40 -4.00 -4.59
CA PHE A 50 -9.09 -3.50 -3.43
C PHE A 50 -8.48 -4.22 -2.22
N ALA A 51 -7.34 -3.74 -1.77
CA ALA A 51 -6.74 -4.23 -0.54
C ALA A 51 -7.53 -3.63 0.63
N GLY A 52 -8.67 -4.02 0.73
CA GLY A 52 -9.51 -4.03 1.73
C GLY A 52 -9.73 -3.04 2.77
N TYR A 53 -10.64 -3.51 3.47
CA TYR A 53 -11.12 -2.99 4.72
C TYR A 53 -10.42 -3.74 5.85
N ARG A 54 -9.76 -3.01 6.70
CA ARG A 54 -9.22 -3.50 7.96
C ARG A 54 -9.90 -2.76 9.10
N PHE A 55 -10.48 -3.52 9.99
CA PHE A 55 -11.02 -3.03 11.25
C PHE A 55 -10.22 -3.63 12.39
N SER A 56 -9.78 -2.79 13.33
CA SER A 56 -9.08 -3.22 14.53
C SER A 56 -9.80 -2.69 15.76
N GLN A 57 -10.02 -3.55 16.76
CA GLN A 57 -10.54 -3.14 18.05
C GLN A 57 -9.54 -2.23 18.77
N GLU A 58 -10.02 -1.41 19.70
CA GLU A 58 -9.19 -0.43 20.42
C GLU A 58 -8.02 -1.08 21.18
N ASP A 59 -8.24 -2.26 21.72
CA ASP A 59 -7.23 -3.03 22.45
C ASP A 59 -6.33 -3.90 21.55
N PHE A 60 -6.55 -3.87 20.23
CA PHE A 60 -5.68 -4.59 19.30
C PHE A 60 -4.32 -3.94 19.21
N ARG A 61 -3.26 -4.74 19.33
CA ARG A 61 -1.87 -4.31 19.22
C ARG A 61 -1.10 -5.24 18.31
N THR A 62 -0.31 -4.67 17.43
CA THR A 62 0.73 -5.42 16.73
C THR A 62 1.90 -5.69 17.67
N MET A 63 2.76 -6.67 17.36
CA MET A 63 3.93 -6.97 18.15
C MET A 63 4.86 -5.74 18.28
N ALA A 64 5.06 -5.00 17.21
CA ALA A 64 5.87 -3.78 17.24
C ALA A 64 5.28 -2.72 18.19
N GLN A 65 3.98 -2.49 18.12
CA GLN A 65 3.29 -1.56 19.01
C GLN A 65 3.42 -1.97 20.48
N TYR A 66 3.26 -3.26 20.77
CA TYR A 66 3.40 -3.79 22.12
C TYR A 66 4.84 -3.59 22.67
N LEU A 67 5.84 -3.88 21.86
CA LEU A 67 7.24 -3.71 22.27
C LEU A 67 7.60 -2.24 22.51
N ASP A 68 7.15 -1.34 21.65
CA ASP A 68 7.42 0.08 21.79
C ASP A 68 6.74 0.68 23.04
N GLU A 69 5.48 0.32 23.30
CA GLU A 69 4.78 0.73 24.53
C GLU A 69 5.51 0.23 25.79
N ARG A 70 6.01 -1.00 25.76
CA ARG A 70 6.66 -1.62 26.91
C ARG A 70 8.05 -1.08 27.21
N TYR A 71 8.84 -0.79 26.16
CA TYR A 71 10.25 -0.42 26.32
C TYR A 71 10.53 1.08 26.21
N GLN A 72 9.67 1.82 25.53
CA GLN A 72 9.87 3.25 25.31
C GLN A 72 8.90 4.13 26.11
N GLY A 73 7.90 3.55 26.77
CA GLY A 73 6.96 4.27 27.64
C GLY A 73 6.06 5.28 26.89
N TYR A 74 5.99 5.19 25.57
CA TYR A 74 5.13 6.06 24.78
C TYR A 74 3.69 5.56 24.82
N ASP A 75 2.82 6.33 25.41
CA ASP A 75 1.38 6.17 25.23
C ASP A 75 1.06 6.54 23.77
N ARG A 76 0.89 5.53 22.91
CA ARG A 76 0.85 5.74 21.47
C ARG A 76 -0.40 6.45 21.02
N VAL A 77 -0.17 7.64 20.53
CA VAL A 77 -1.04 8.34 19.59
C VAL A 77 -1.04 7.53 18.28
N GLY A 78 -2.21 7.06 17.81
CA GLY A 78 -2.32 6.47 16.47
C GLY A 78 -2.69 4.99 16.42
N ARG A 79 -3.55 4.50 17.34
CA ARG A 79 -4.13 3.15 17.20
C ARG A 79 -5.08 3.11 16.01
N GLU A 80 -4.78 2.26 15.04
CA GLU A 80 -5.61 2.08 13.86
C GLU A 80 -6.98 1.53 14.23
N LYS A 81 -8.02 2.18 13.72
CA LYS A 81 -9.41 1.73 13.84
C LYS A 81 -9.87 1.10 12.54
N GLN A 82 -9.71 1.81 11.44
CA GLN A 82 -10.14 1.41 10.12
C GLN A 82 -9.11 1.83 9.09
N LEU A 83 -8.87 0.98 8.14
CA LEU A 83 -8.01 1.24 6.99
C LEU A 83 -8.73 0.80 5.72
N TYR A 84 -8.90 1.71 4.79
CA TYR A 84 -9.38 1.44 3.45
C TYR A 84 -8.24 1.70 2.48
N THR A 85 -7.97 0.77 1.57
CA THR A 85 -6.98 0.97 0.52
C THR A 85 -7.55 0.50 -0.81
N ILE A 86 -7.43 1.33 -1.83
CA ILE A 86 -7.73 0.99 -3.21
C ILE A 86 -6.48 1.26 -4.03
N THR A 87 -6.03 0.26 -4.77
CA THR A 87 -4.92 0.40 -5.72
C THR A 87 -5.37 -0.08 -7.08
N GLY A 88 -5.14 0.72 -8.09
CA GLY A 88 -5.36 0.38 -9.48
C GLY A 88 -4.09 0.53 -10.28
N SER A 89 -3.87 -0.33 -11.27
CA SER A 89 -2.77 -0.21 -12.20
C SER A 89 -3.23 -0.47 -13.63
N LYS A 90 -2.60 0.22 -14.57
CA LYS A 90 -2.80 -0.01 -16.00
C LYS A 90 -1.48 0.17 -16.75
N THR A 91 -1.18 -0.78 -17.62
CA THR A 91 -0.07 -0.67 -18.56
C THR A 91 -0.60 -0.35 -19.95
N PHE A 92 -0.17 0.79 -20.46
CA PHE A 92 -0.43 1.23 -21.82
C PHE A 92 0.70 0.76 -22.73
N TRP A 93 0.37 0.43 -23.98
CA TRP A 93 1.33 0.01 -25.02
C TRP A 93 2.22 -1.17 -24.61
N ALA A 94 1.66 -2.12 -23.86
CA ALA A 94 2.39 -3.26 -23.32
C ALA A 94 3.05 -4.14 -24.40
N GLY A 95 2.49 -4.20 -25.62
CA GLY A 95 3.05 -4.93 -26.76
C GLY A 95 4.06 -4.16 -27.62
N GLU A 96 4.29 -2.88 -27.33
CA GLU A 96 5.19 -2.03 -28.12
C GLU A 96 6.54 -1.85 -27.39
N ALA A 97 7.60 -2.38 -27.99
CA ALA A 97 8.94 -2.29 -27.42
C ALA A 97 9.37 -0.81 -27.20
N GLY A 98 9.76 -0.48 -25.99
CA GLY A 98 10.22 0.86 -25.62
C GLY A 98 9.11 1.90 -25.43
N LYS A 99 7.83 1.50 -25.41
CA LYS A 99 6.70 2.41 -25.17
C LYS A 99 5.86 2.04 -23.96
N ALA A 100 6.02 0.84 -23.42
CA ALA A 100 5.26 0.38 -22.27
C ALA A 100 5.30 1.39 -21.11
N THR A 101 4.14 1.87 -20.71
CA THR A 101 3.98 2.85 -19.65
C THR A 101 3.00 2.31 -18.63
N THR A 102 3.42 2.15 -17.39
CA THR A 102 2.58 1.66 -16.31
C THR A 102 2.20 2.80 -15.38
N VAL A 103 0.92 2.93 -15.12
CA VAL A 103 0.36 3.92 -14.21
C VAL A 103 -0.22 3.18 -13.00
N PHE A 104 0.14 3.63 -11.81
CA PHE A 104 -0.41 3.18 -10.53
C PHE A 104 -1.13 4.32 -9.85
N LEU A 105 -2.32 4.02 -9.36
CA LEU A 105 -3.12 4.92 -8.52
C LEU A 105 -3.39 4.22 -7.19
N THR A 106 -3.15 4.91 -6.09
CA THR A 106 -3.44 4.40 -4.76
C THR A 106 -4.18 5.46 -3.96
N TRP A 107 -5.24 5.05 -3.29
CA TRP A 107 -5.90 5.84 -2.27
C TRP A 107 -5.99 5.04 -0.99
N THR A 108 -5.63 5.66 0.13
CA THR A 108 -5.71 5.07 1.45
C THR A 108 -6.40 6.05 2.39
N HIS A 109 -7.42 5.57 3.09
CA HIS A 109 -8.09 6.30 4.15
C HIS A 109 -7.90 5.53 5.45
N GLN A 110 -7.34 6.20 6.46
CA GLN A 110 -7.01 5.59 7.74
C GLN A 110 -7.66 6.36 8.89
N ASN A 111 -8.49 5.67 9.65
CA ASN A 111 -9.09 6.16 10.89
C ASN A 111 -8.33 5.59 12.08
N TYR A 112 -8.30 6.35 13.15
CA TYR A 112 -7.67 5.99 14.41
C TYR A 112 -8.67 6.10 15.56
N TRP A 113 -8.40 5.40 16.67
CA TRP A 113 -9.23 5.47 17.88
C TRP A 113 -9.01 6.79 18.64
N ASN A 114 -7.78 7.28 18.65
CA ASN A 114 -7.33 8.38 19.50
C ASN A 114 -6.77 9.59 18.73
N GLN A 115 -6.96 9.65 17.41
CA GLN A 115 -6.58 10.79 16.59
C GLN A 115 -7.46 10.92 15.35
N ARG A 116 -7.31 12.04 14.63
CA ARG A 116 -8.06 12.29 13.40
C ARG A 116 -7.66 11.35 12.27
N SER A 117 -8.58 11.11 11.36
CA SER A 117 -8.35 10.35 10.14
C SER A 117 -7.28 11.00 9.24
N GLN A 118 -6.68 10.17 8.42
CA GLN A 118 -5.68 10.55 7.44
C GLN A 118 -6.06 9.99 6.07
N ASP A 119 -6.00 10.82 5.06
CA ASP A 119 -6.10 10.42 3.66
C ASP A 119 -4.75 10.50 2.97
N ARG A 120 -4.46 9.49 2.15
CA ARG A 120 -3.24 9.44 1.35
C ARG A 120 -3.58 9.08 -0.08
N TYR A 121 -3.11 9.88 -1.01
CA TYR A 121 -3.27 9.69 -2.44
C TYR A 121 -1.89 9.49 -3.07
N GLY A 122 -1.77 8.51 -3.95
CA GLY A 122 -0.53 8.24 -4.67
C GLY A 122 -0.79 8.05 -6.16
N LEU A 123 0.03 8.68 -6.98
CA LEU A 123 0.13 8.46 -8.41
C LEU A 123 1.57 8.10 -8.74
N SER A 124 1.79 7.00 -9.46
CA SER A 124 3.11 6.64 -9.96
C SER A 124 3.01 6.27 -11.44
N VAL A 125 3.91 6.82 -12.24
CA VAL A 125 4.00 6.55 -13.67
C VAL A 125 5.41 6.08 -13.99
N GLY A 126 5.52 4.84 -14.46
CA GLY A 126 6.77 4.23 -14.88
C GLY A 126 6.78 3.99 -16.39
N ARG A 127 7.87 4.32 -17.04
CA ARG A 127 8.07 4.04 -18.46
C ARG A 127 9.47 3.53 -18.73
N VAL A 128 9.54 2.48 -19.55
CA VAL A 128 10.79 1.99 -20.12
C VAL A 128 10.90 2.49 -21.56
N PHE A 129 12.03 3.05 -21.93
CA PHE A 129 12.23 3.57 -23.28
C PHE A 129 13.65 3.30 -23.79
N ARG A 130 13.82 3.52 -25.09
CA ARG A 130 15.08 3.36 -25.80
C ARG A 130 15.53 4.70 -26.34
N VAL A 131 16.82 5.00 -26.18
CA VAL A 131 17.44 6.18 -26.77
C VAL A 131 18.68 5.75 -27.53
N GLY A 132 18.65 5.86 -28.84
CA GLY A 132 19.73 5.37 -29.73
C GLY A 132 19.95 3.86 -29.53
N ASP A 133 21.16 3.47 -29.19
CA ASP A 133 21.55 2.08 -28.95
C ASP A 133 21.33 1.63 -27.49
N ILE A 134 21.00 2.56 -26.62
CA ILE A 134 20.74 2.25 -25.18
C ILE A 134 19.31 1.80 -25.01
N ASN A 135 19.13 0.53 -24.64
CA ASN A 135 17.84 -0.06 -24.31
C ASN A 135 17.64 -0.12 -22.80
N GLY A 136 16.39 -0.09 -22.36
CA GLY A 136 16.05 -0.33 -20.95
C GLY A 136 16.25 0.88 -20.05
N ILE A 137 16.27 2.10 -20.59
CA ILE A 137 16.21 3.32 -19.78
C ILE A 137 14.86 3.35 -19.09
N THR A 138 14.85 3.48 -17.77
CA THR A 138 13.62 3.52 -16.98
C THR A 138 13.46 4.89 -16.35
N ALA A 139 12.31 5.52 -16.58
CA ALA A 139 11.90 6.73 -15.88
C ALA A 139 10.68 6.43 -14.98
N ASN A 140 10.73 6.90 -13.75
CA ASN A 140 9.61 6.82 -12.81
C ASN A 140 9.32 8.20 -12.24
N LEU A 141 8.07 8.61 -12.34
CA LEU A 141 7.52 9.80 -11.69
C LEU A 141 6.53 9.34 -10.63
N SER A 142 6.69 9.83 -9.41
CA SER A 142 5.76 9.53 -8.32
C SER A 142 5.33 10.83 -7.65
N ALA A 143 4.04 10.96 -7.39
CA ALA A 143 3.45 12.07 -6.66
C ALA A 143 2.57 11.50 -5.55
N TYR A 144 2.73 12.03 -4.34
CA TYR A 144 1.97 11.64 -3.16
C TYR A 144 1.40 12.86 -2.49
N ARG A 145 0.17 12.75 -2.02
CA ARG A 145 -0.47 13.73 -1.15
C ARG A 145 -0.98 13.05 0.10
N THR A 146 -0.63 13.57 1.24
CA THR A 146 -1.17 13.17 2.53
C THR A 146 -1.99 14.33 3.09
N ASP A 147 -3.25 14.09 3.45
CA ASP A 147 -4.11 15.05 4.12
C ASP A 147 -4.32 14.57 5.56
N TYR A 148 -3.83 15.34 6.50
CA TYR A 148 -3.91 15.07 7.92
C TYR A 148 -4.24 16.34 8.70
N LYS A 149 -5.34 16.33 9.42
CA LYS A 149 -5.82 17.48 10.23
C LYS A 149 -6.01 18.77 9.40
N GLY A 150 -6.33 18.64 8.11
CA GLY A 150 -6.47 19.77 7.20
C GLY A 150 -5.13 20.34 6.72
N GLN A 151 -4.02 19.74 7.10
CA GLN A 151 -2.70 20.02 6.52
C GLN A 151 -2.45 19.05 5.38
N LYS A 152 -2.06 19.58 4.25
CA LYS A 152 -1.70 18.81 3.06
C LYS A 152 -0.19 18.80 2.92
N ASP A 153 0.35 17.61 2.79
CA ASP A 153 1.77 17.38 2.52
C ASP A 153 1.89 16.72 1.15
N ASP A 154 2.53 17.40 0.23
CA ASP A 154 2.71 16.96 -1.15
C ASP A 154 4.17 16.61 -1.37
N SER A 155 4.42 15.46 -1.99
CA SER A 155 5.74 15.06 -2.42
C SER A 155 5.73 14.61 -3.87
N ILE A 156 6.73 15.03 -4.63
CA ILE A 156 6.94 14.61 -6.01
C ILE A 156 8.38 14.11 -6.13
N SER A 157 8.56 12.95 -6.73
CA SER A 157 9.88 12.39 -7.00
C SER A 157 9.98 11.92 -8.46
N LEU A 158 11.11 12.20 -9.08
CA LEU A 158 11.47 11.71 -10.40
C LEU A 158 12.75 10.89 -10.28
N SER A 159 12.74 9.68 -10.78
CA SER A 159 13.92 8.84 -10.90
C SER A 159 14.16 8.42 -12.34
N LEU A 160 15.42 8.44 -12.75
CA LEU A 160 15.88 7.97 -14.04
C LEU A 160 16.99 6.93 -13.84
N SER A 161 16.81 5.76 -14.41
CA SER A 161 17.82 4.70 -14.41
C SER A 161 18.28 4.43 -15.84
N VAL A 162 19.57 4.51 -16.05
CA VAL A 162 20.21 4.24 -17.34
C VAL A 162 21.13 3.04 -17.16
N PRO A 163 20.95 1.93 -17.91
CA PRO A 163 21.88 0.82 -17.86
C PRO A 163 23.22 1.25 -18.47
N ILE A 164 24.27 1.20 -17.67
CA ILE A 164 25.65 1.51 -18.11
C ILE A 164 26.41 0.19 -18.16
N GLY A 165 26.72 -0.28 -19.34
CA GLY A 165 27.55 -1.47 -19.57
C GLY A 165 27.12 -2.29 -20.76
N ASP A 166 28.04 -2.49 -21.70
CA ASP A 166 27.94 -3.53 -22.72
C ASP A 166 28.19 -4.89 -22.04
N ASN A 167 27.16 -5.70 -21.86
CA ASN A 167 27.35 -7.12 -21.58
C ASN A 167 27.82 -7.83 -22.85
N LYS A 168 29.05 -7.59 -23.23
CA LYS A 168 29.81 -8.50 -24.10
C LYS A 168 30.73 -9.31 -23.22
N TRP A 169 30.24 -10.48 -22.81
CA TRP A 169 31.03 -11.59 -22.28
C TRP A 169 30.72 -12.82 -23.14
#